data_d63701e493bf3ee5147affd089285d40
#
_entry.id   d63701e493bf3ee5147affd089285d40
#
_cell.length_a   1.000
_cell.length_b   1.000
_cell.length_c   1.000
_cell.angle_alpha   90.00
_cell.angle_beta   90.00
_cell.angle_gamma   90.00
#
_symmetry.space_group_name_H-M   'P 1'
#
loop_
_entity.id
_entity.type
_entity.pdbx_description
1 polymer ?
#
loop_
_entity_poly.entity_id
_entity_poly.type
_entity_poly.pdbx_seq_one_letter_code
_entity_poly.pdbx_strand_id
1 'polypeptide(L)'
;MLFLTVFRKSVMKTLIQISFAVLAVAALSLASCDNDPDPGIAEIKVIDVQGNSQSGVKVILYCTEPACVVRREGKTNSLGVFTQSFELPVVLRVRAVRYDTTTTTQGLPPNQITTVKVDSVCGEGFIQVENDDIASETITILECN
;
A
#
# COMPACT_ATOMS: atom_id res chain seq x y z
N MET A 1 29.03 34.70 62.57
CA MET A 1 27.83 33.92 62.12
C MET A 1 27.25 34.34 60.75
N LEU A 2 27.66 35.47 60.20
CA LEU A 2 27.08 35.98 58.94
C LEU A 2 27.63 35.29 57.66
N PHE A 3 28.84 34.79 57.69
CA PHE A 3 29.53 34.19 56.53
C PHE A 3 28.95 32.82 56.06
N LEU A 4 28.45 32.04 57.00
CA LEU A 4 27.90 30.70 56.69
C LEU A 4 26.55 30.75 55.94
N THR A 5 25.74 31.80 56.16
CA THR A 5 24.41 31.94 55.51
C THR A 5 24.51 32.37 54.08
N VAL A 6 25.52 33.16 53.72
CA VAL A 6 25.73 33.64 52.34
C VAL A 6 26.24 32.51 51.45
N PHE A 7 27.15 31.69 51.98
CA PHE A 7 27.71 30.55 51.24
C PHE A 7 26.62 29.48 50.93
N ARG A 8 25.76 29.22 51.90
CA ARG A 8 24.67 28.25 51.75
C ARG A 8 23.63 28.68 50.69
N LYS A 9 23.32 29.97 50.55
CA LYS A 9 22.42 30.49 49.54
C LYS A 9 23.01 30.41 48.11
N SER A 10 24.33 30.65 47.98
CA SER A 10 25.00 30.57 46.67
C SER A 10 25.06 29.14 46.16
N VAL A 11 25.41 28.17 46.98
CA VAL A 11 25.50 26.73 46.63
C VAL A 11 24.11 26.21 46.28
N MET A 12 23.06 26.60 46.97
CA MET A 12 21.70 26.14 46.69
C MET A 12 21.16 26.69 45.35
N LYS A 13 21.48 27.90 44.95
CA LYS A 13 21.13 28.45 43.63
C LYS A 13 21.84 27.71 42.48
N THR A 14 23.12 27.40 42.66
CA THR A 14 23.91 26.67 41.66
C THR A 14 23.42 25.22 41.48
N LEU A 15 23.04 24.53 42.56
CA LEU A 15 22.46 23.22 42.53
C LEU A 15 21.12 23.18 41.80
N ILE A 16 20.25 24.18 42.01
CA ILE A 16 18.95 24.29 41.32
C ILE A 16 19.15 24.55 39.83
N GLN A 17 20.12 25.37 39.43
CA GLN A 17 20.43 25.64 38.02
C GLN A 17 20.98 24.39 37.30
N ILE A 18 21.84 23.62 37.95
CA ILE A 18 22.35 22.36 37.38
C ILE A 18 21.25 21.35 37.25
N SER A 19 20.35 21.23 38.22
CA SER A 19 19.19 20.32 38.15
C SER A 19 18.25 20.66 37.00
N PHE A 20 17.98 21.95 36.76
CA PHE A 20 17.17 22.40 35.62
C PHE A 20 17.83 22.10 34.26
N ALA A 21 19.15 22.29 34.16
CA ALA A 21 19.89 22.01 32.94
C ALA A 21 19.89 20.49 32.60
N VAL A 22 20.07 19.63 33.60
CA VAL A 22 20.00 18.18 33.41
C VAL A 22 18.59 17.71 33.03
N LEU A 23 17.55 18.29 33.62
CA LEU A 23 16.17 18.00 33.28
C LEU A 23 15.82 18.43 31.85
N ALA A 24 16.32 19.56 31.38
CA ALA A 24 16.11 20.07 30.03
C ALA A 24 16.81 19.17 28.98
N VAL A 25 18.03 18.69 29.26
CA VAL A 25 18.75 17.76 28.37
C VAL A 25 18.05 16.39 28.32
N ALA A 26 17.55 15.89 29.45
CA ALA A 26 16.78 14.64 29.49
C ALA A 26 15.45 14.75 28.73
N ALA A 27 14.77 15.90 28.74
CA ALA A 27 13.55 16.12 27.98
C ALA A 27 13.79 16.17 26.46
N LEU A 28 14.94 16.69 26.02
CA LEU A 28 15.33 16.74 24.60
C LEU A 28 15.69 15.33 24.03
N SER A 29 16.19 14.44 24.86
CA SER A 29 16.53 13.06 24.43
C SER A 29 15.29 12.15 24.28
N LEU A 30 14.14 12.53 24.82
CA LEU A 30 12.88 11.79 24.64
C LEU A 30 12.12 12.19 23.38
N ALA A 31 12.54 13.22 22.68
CA ALA A 31 12.02 13.61 21.36
C ALA A 31 12.76 12.87 20.21
N SER A 32 13.16 11.61 20.43
CA SER A 32 13.51 10.72 19.34
C SER A 32 12.21 10.42 18.62
N CYS A 33 11.95 11.13 17.53
CA CYS A 33 10.91 10.74 16.58
C CYS A 33 11.29 9.34 16.07
N ASP A 34 10.43 8.36 16.29
CA ASP A 34 10.44 7.15 15.51
C ASP A 34 10.12 7.58 14.07
N ASN A 35 11.18 7.78 13.28
CA ASN A 35 11.08 7.98 11.84
C ASN A 35 10.99 6.59 11.19
N ASP A 36 9.98 5.80 11.55
CA ASP A 36 9.62 4.66 10.75
C ASP A 36 9.11 5.21 9.41
N PRO A 37 9.67 4.77 8.29
CA PRO A 37 9.24 5.24 6.98
C PRO A 37 7.76 4.90 6.77
N ASP A 38 7.02 5.78 6.12
CA ASP A 38 5.63 5.52 5.76
C ASP A 38 5.53 4.32 4.79
N PRO A 39 4.48 3.51 4.87
CA PRO A 39 4.26 2.41 3.95
C PRO A 39 4.22 2.90 2.50
N GLY A 40 4.89 2.18 1.60
CA GLY A 40 4.77 2.40 0.18
C GLY A 40 3.40 1.98 -0.35
N ILE A 41 2.90 2.65 -1.38
CA ILE A 41 1.59 2.39 -1.96
C ILE A 41 1.76 1.93 -3.41
N ALA A 42 1.16 0.79 -3.75
CA ALA A 42 0.99 0.35 -5.13
C ALA A 42 -0.39 0.81 -5.64
N GLU A 43 -0.42 1.55 -6.74
CA GLU A 43 -1.62 1.94 -7.46
C GLU A 43 -1.64 1.27 -8.84
N ILE A 44 -2.58 0.36 -9.06
CA ILE A 44 -2.72 -0.38 -10.32
C ILE A 44 -3.93 0.13 -11.06
N LYS A 45 -3.72 0.75 -12.22
CA LYS A 45 -4.78 1.17 -13.14
C LYS A 45 -4.97 0.10 -14.21
N VAL A 46 -6.20 -0.34 -14.41
CA VAL A 46 -6.54 -1.32 -15.45
C VAL A 46 -7.36 -0.65 -16.54
N ILE A 47 -6.91 -0.82 -17.79
CA ILE A 47 -7.57 -0.28 -18.99
C ILE A 47 -7.78 -1.38 -20.04
N ASP A 48 -8.71 -1.16 -20.96
CA ASP A 48 -8.84 -1.96 -22.18
C ASP A 48 -7.91 -1.45 -23.30
N VAL A 49 -7.94 -2.09 -24.44
CA VAL A 49 -7.13 -1.72 -25.62
C VAL A 49 -7.52 -0.33 -26.22
N GLN A 50 -8.69 0.19 -25.87
CA GLN A 50 -9.14 1.52 -26.27
C GLN A 50 -8.75 2.60 -25.25
N GLY A 51 -8.12 2.21 -24.11
CA GLY A 51 -7.73 3.11 -23.03
C GLY A 51 -8.83 3.40 -22.00
N ASN A 52 -9.98 2.72 -22.08
CA ASN A 52 -11.06 2.93 -21.10
C ASN A 52 -10.77 2.19 -19.80
N SER A 53 -11.00 2.87 -18.68
CA SER A 53 -10.81 2.29 -17.34
C SER A 53 -11.77 1.12 -17.08
N GLN A 54 -11.24 0.03 -16.52
CA GLN A 54 -11.98 -1.22 -16.30
C GLN A 54 -12.24 -1.45 -14.81
N SER A 55 -13.50 -1.34 -14.39
CA SER A 55 -13.91 -1.58 -13.00
C SER A 55 -14.20 -3.07 -12.74
N GLY A 56 -14.06 -3.49 -11.46
CA GLY A 56 -14.39 -4.85 -11.04
C GLY A 56 -13.41 -5.92 -11.51
N VAL A 57 -12.31 -5.55 -12.15
CA VAL A 57 -11.25 -6.47 -12.58
C VAL A 57 -10.50 -6.98 -11.36
N LYS A 58 -10.30 -8.28 -11.27
CA LYS A 58 -9.49 -8.91 -10.22
C LYS A 58 -8.01 -8.63 -10.49
N VAL A 59 -7.35 -7.97 -9.53
CA VAL A 59 -5.92 -7.69 -9.54
C VAL A 59 -5.24 -8.58 -8.52
N ILE A 60 -4.13 -9.20 -8.90
CA ILE A 60 -3.30 -10.06 -8.05
C ILE A 60 -1.88 -9.52 -8.12
N LEU A 61 -1.35 -9.15 -6.95
CA LEU A 61 0.04 -8.75 -6.74
C LEU A 61 0.78 -9.90 -6.07
N TYR A 62 1.88 -10.37 -6.64
CA TYR A 62 2.64 -11.48 -6.08
C TYR A 62 4.12 -11.40 -6.44
N CYS A 63 4.95 -11.96 -5.58
CA CYS A 63 6.37 -12.13 -5.85
C CYS A 63 6.63 -13.31 -6.78
N THR A 64 7.67 -13.19 -7.58
CA THR A 64 8.18 -14.26 -8.44
C THR A 64 9.35 -15.04 -7.81
N GLU A 65 9.97 -14.49 -6.78
CA GLU A 65 11.11 -15.11 -6.10
C GLU A 65 10.67 -16.18 -5.11
N PRO A 66 11.37 -17.33 -5.02
CA PRO A 66 10.98 -18.45 -4.16
C PRO A 66 10.93 -18.12 -2.67
N ALA A 67 11.75 -17.15 -2.22
CA ALA A 67 11.83 -16.72 -0.81
C ALA A 67 10.77 -15.68 -0.44
N CYS A 68 10.08 -15.11 -1.42
CA CYS A 68 9.08 -14.08 -1.18
C CYS A 68 7.67 -14.69 -1.12
N VAL A 69 6.96 -14.42 -0.04
CA VAL A 69 5.60 -14.96 0.23
C VAL A 69 4.49 -13.91 0.07
N VAL A 70 4.83 -12.74 -0.48
CA VAL A 70 3.84 -11.67 -0.63
C VAL A 70 2.85 -12.01 -1.73
N ARG A 71 1.57 -12.04 -1.37
CA ARG A 71 0.44 -12.12 -2.29
C ARG A 71 -0.70 -11.25 -1.77
N ARG A 72 -1.21 -10.36 -2.61
CA ARG A 72 -2.38 -9.50 -2.34
C ARG A 72 -3.33 -9.59 -3.52
N GLU A 73 -4.62 -9.60 -3.21
CA GLU A 73 -5.68 -9.69 -4.22
C GLU A 73 -6.78 -8.66 -3.91
N GLY A 74 -7.35 -8.10 -4.94
CA GLY A 74 -8.50 -7.20 -4.83
C GLY A 74 -9.15 -6.97 -6.18
N LYS A 75 -10.07 -5.99 -6.23
CA LYS A 75 -10.75 -5.59 -7.46
C LYS A 75 -10.57 -4.10 -7.69
N THR A 76 -10.50 -3.70 -8.95
CA THR A 76 -10.50 -2.30 -9.33
C THR A 76 -11.83 -1.63 -8.95
N ASN A 77 -11.74 -0.38 -8.52
CA ASN A 77 -12.89 0.47 -8.21
C ASN A 77 -13.57 1.00 -9.50
N SER A 78 -14.53 1.92 -9.38
CA SER A 78 -15.26 2.54 -10.50
C SER A 78 -14.36 3.32 -11.46
N LEU A 79 -13.17 3.74 -11.04
CA LEU A 79 -12.17 4.44 -11.85
C LEU A 79 -11.18 3.47 -12.52
N GLY A 80 -11.35 2.16 -12.33
CA GLY A 80 -10.43 1.14 -12.82
C GLY A 80 -9.13 1.03 -12.02
N VAL A 81 -9.11 1.50 -10.77
CA VAL A 81 -7.91 1.56 -9.93
C VAL A 81 -8.03 0.59 -8.76
N PHE A 82 -6.95 -0.14 -8.47
CA PHE A 82 -6.74 -0.95 -7.29
C PHE A 82 -5.53 -0.42 -6.53
N THR A 83 -5.67 -0.20 -5.22
CA THR A 83 -4.62 0.36 -4.36
C THR A 83 -4.29 -0.60 -3.22
N GLN A 84 -3.01 -0.79 -2.91
CA GLN A 84 -2.54 -1.64 -1.83
C GLN A 84 -1.27 -1.05 -1.18
N SER A 85 -1.22 -1.02 0.15
CA SER A 85 -0.05 -0.58 0.91
C SER A 85 0.88 -1.74 1.27
N PHE A 86 2.19 -1.44 1.37
CA PHE A 86 3.26 -2.37 1.76
C PHE A 86 4.20 -1.69 2.75
N GLU A 87 4.46 -2.34 3.88
CA GLU A 87 5.34 -1.81 4.93
C GLU A 87 6.83 -1.89 4.56
N LEU A 88 7.18 -2.74 3.62
CA LEU A 88 8.56 -2.95 3.16
C LEU A 88 8.65 -2.79 1.66
N PRO A 89 9.78 -2.28 1.14
CA PRO A 89 10.04 -2.22 -0.29
C PRO A 89 9.92 -3.60 -0.94
N VAL A 90 9.24 -3.66 -2.08
CA VAL A 90 8.98 -4.93 -2.76
C VAL A 90 8.81 -4.76 -4.26
N VAL A 91 9.30 -5.74 -5.04
CA VAL A 91 9.05 -5.86 -6.48
C VAL A 91 8.03 -6.97 -6.69
N LEU A 92 6.92 -6.63 -7.33
CA LEU A 92 5.78 -7.53 -7.51
C LEU A 92 5.43 -7.69 -8.99
N ARG A 93 5.02 -8.89 -9.34
CA ARG A 93 4.29 -9.12 -10.58
C ARG A 93 2.82 -8.78 -10.36
N VAL A 94 2.26 -8.09 -11.33
CA VAL A 94 0.84 -7.70 -11.36
C VAL A 94 0.14 -8.56 -12.39
N ARG A 95 -0.98 -9.17 -12.03
CA ARG A 95 -1.87 -9.85 -12.95
C ARG A 95 -3.29 -9.32 -12.77
N ALA A 96 -3.88 -8.82 -13.84
CA ALA A 96 -5.27 -8.38 -13.91
C ALA A 96 -6.08 -9.39 -14.71
N VAL A 97 -7.23 -9.84 -14.18
CA VAL A 97 -8.10 -10.83 -14.85
C VAL A 97 -9.56 -10.45 -14.66
N ARG A 98 -10.34 -10.53 -15.74
CA ARG A 98 -11.80 -10.42 -15.70
C ARG A 98 -12.42 -11.59 -16.48
N TYR A 99 -13.45 -12.18 -15.90
CA TYR A 99 -14.26 -13.21 -16.54
C TYR A 99 -15.62 -12.63 -16.90
N ASP A 100 -15.94 -12.63 -18.18
CA ASP A 100 -17.23 -12.20 -18.69
C ASP A 100 -18.04 -13.45 -19.09
N THR A 101 -19.24 -13.59 -18.51
CA THR A 101 -20.10 -14.74 -18.77
C THR A 101 -21.30 -14.27 -19.60
N THR A 102 -21.41 -14.80 -20.81
CA THR A 102 -22.54 -14.54 -21.71
C THR A 102 -23.43 -15.77 -21.76
N THR A 103 -24.71 -15.61 -21.41
CA THR A 103 -25.71 -16.67 -21.49
C THR A 103 -26.63 -16.38 -22.67
N THR A 104 -26.70 -17.30 -23.62
CA THR A 104 -27.57 -17.22 -24.78
C THR A 104 -28.59 -18.35 -24.73
N THR A 105 -29.89 -18.03 -24.76
CA THR A 105 -30.97 -19.00 -24.83
C THR A 105 -31.60 -18.98 -26.22
N GLN A 106 -31.65 -20.10 -26.89
CA GLN A 106 -32.24 -20.28 -28.22
C GLN A 106 -33.33 -21.33 -28.20
N GLY A 107 -34.36 -21.15 -29.00
CA GLY A 107 -35.50 -22.08 -29.14
C GLY A 107 -36.77 -21.60 -28.44
N LEU A 108 -37.87 -22.30 -28.72
CA LEU A 108 -39.18 -22.03 -28.07
C LEU A 108 -39.46 -23.09 -27.01
N PRO A 109 -40.19 -22.73 -25.92
CA PRO A 109 -40.61 -23.70 -24.91
C PRO A 109 -41.41 -24.83 -25.56
N PRO A 110 -41.20 -26.14 -25.17
CA PRO A 110 -40.30 -26.58 -24.09
C PRO A 110 -38.85 -26.87 -24.53
N ASN A 111 -38.49 -26.68 -25.78
CA ASN A 111 -37.19 -27.10 -26.34
C ASN A 111 -36.21 -25.90 -26.41
N GLN A 112 -35.94 -25.28 -25.25
CA GLN A 112 -34.93 -24.25 -25.14
C GLN A 112 -33.53 -24.80 -24.86
N ILE A 113 -32.52 -24.33 -25.62
CA ILE A 113 -31.11 -24.63 -25.37
C ILE A 113 -30.44 -23.36 -24.81
N THR A 114 -29.88 -23.48 -23.61
CA THR A 114 -29.11 -22.42 -22.97
C THR A 114 -27.62 -22.73 -23.13
N THR A 115 -26.91 -21.84 -23.80
CA THR A 115 -25.46 -21.91 -23.96
C THR A 115 -24.81 -20.84 -23.08
N VAL A 116 -23.84 -21.22 -22.24
CA VAL A 116 -23.04 -20.31 -21.44
C VAL A 116 -21.65 -20.25 -22.05
N LYS A 117 -21.22 -19.05 -22.44
CA LYS A 117 -19.89 -18.76 -22.92
C LYS A 117 -19.17 -17.93 -21.86
N VAL A 118 -17.98 -18.38 -21.46
CA VAL A 118 -17.11 -17.64 -20.53
C VAL A 118 -15.92 -17.16 -21.34
N ASP A 119 -15.81 -15.85 -21.48
CA ASP A 119 -14.66 -15.18 -22.08
C ASP A 119 -13.80 -14.60 -20.95
N SER A 120 -12.49 -14.70 -21.07
CA SER A 120 -11.56 -14.11 -20.10
C SER A 120 -10.64 -13.11 -20.78
N VAL A 121 -10.46 -11.97 -20.12
CA VAL A 121 -9.46 -10.96 -20.48
C VAL A 121 -8.45 -10.82 -19.37
N CYS A 122 -7.18 -10.68 -19.75
CA CYS A 122 -6.07 -10.61 -18.80
C CYS A 122 -4.97 -9.65 -19.26
N GLY A 123 -4.18 -9.20 -18.29
CA GLY A 123 -2.99 -8.40 -18.52
C GLY A 123 -2.00 -8.62 -17.40
N GLU A 124 -0.72 -8.42 -17.68
CA GLU A 124 0.36 -8.58 -16.72
C GLU A 124 1.35 -7.42 -16.80
N GLY A 125 2.00 -7.13 -15.68
CA GLY A 125 3.04 -6.12 -15.55
C GLY A 125 3.87 -6.35 -14.30
N PHE A 126 4.70 -5.36 -13.97
CA PHE A 126 5.53 -5.36 -12.76
C PHE A 126 5.44 -4.00 -12.10
N ILE A 127 5.51 -3.99 -10.77
CA ILE A 127 5.56 -2.76 -9.99
C ILE A 127 6.63 -2.90 -8.92
N GLN A 128 7.43 -1.85 -8.75
CA GLN A 128 8.36 -1.70 -7.65
C GLN A 128 7.77 -0.68 -6.67
N VAL A 129 7.58 -1.09 -5.43
CA VAL A 129 7.06 -0.24 -4.35
C VAL A 129 8.20 0.06 -3.40
N GLU A 130 8.40 1.33 -3.10
CA GLU A 130 9.35 1.82 -2.10
C GLU A 130 8.60 2.51 -0.97
N ASN A 131 9.23 2.63 0.21
CA ASN A 131 8.65 3.35 1.33
C ASN A 131 8.54 4.84 1.00
N ASP A 132 7.58 5.53 1.62
CA ASP A 132 7.29 6.96 1.45
C ASP A 132 6.91 7.35 0.00
N ASP A 133 6.54 6.37 -0.87
CA ASP A 133 6.25 6.61 -2.27
C ASP A 133 4.93 5.95 -2.73
N ILE A 134 4.35 6.51 -3.81
CA ILE A 134 3.21 5.93 -4.52
C ILE A 134 3.68 5.47 -5.90
N ALA A 135 3.90 4.18 -6.01
CA ALA A 135 4.23 3.55 -7.28
C ALA A 135 2.95 3.31 -8.09
N SER A 136 2.93 3.69 -9.36
CA SER A 136 1.78 3.52 -10.26
C SER A 136 2.14 2.67 -11.47
N GLU A 137 1.27 1.71 -11.80
CA GLU A 137 1.41 0.85 -12.99
C GLU A 137 0.07 0.75 -13.72
N THR A 138 0.13 0.81 -15.06
CA THR A 138 -1.06 0.68 -15.91
C THR A 138 -1.04 -0.65 -16.65
N ILE A 139 -2.05 -1.48 -16.40
CA ILE A 139 -2.20 -2.81 -17.02
C ILE A 139 -3.28 -2.74 -18.08
N THR A 140 -2.89 -3.05 -19.32
CA THR A 140 -3.85 -3.22 -20.43
C THR A 140 -4.31 -4.68 -20.49
N ILE A 141 -5.63 -4.92 -20.44
CA ILE A 141 -6.20 -6.26 -20.55
C ILE A 141 -6.64 -6.57 -21.97
N LEU A 142 -6.31 -7.79 -22.42
CA LEU A 142 -6.64 -8.37 -23.72
C LEU A 142 -7.32 -9.73 -23.51
N GLU A 143 -7.78 -10.36 -24.60
CA GLU A 143 -8.21 -11.77 -24.53
C GLU A 143 -7.06 -12.65 -24.03
N CYS A 144 -7.36 -13.52 -23.06
CA CYS A 144 -6.38 -14.46 -22.53
C CYS A 144 -6.16 -15.58 -23.56
N ASN A 145 -4.90 -15.84 -23.92
CA ASN A 145 -4.49 -16.98 -24.73
C ASN A 145 -4.40 -18.26 -23.90
#